data_e7e5fe1cda46482e8ae6a12de7cbd4ce
#
_entry.id   e7e5fe1cda46482e8ae6a12de7cbd4ce
#
_cell.length_a   1.000
_cell.length_b   1.000
_cell.length_c   1.000
_cell.angle_alpha   90.00
_cell.angle_beta   90.00
_cell.angle_gamma   90.00
#
_symmetry.space_group_name_H-M   'P 1'
#
loop_
_entity.id
_entity.type
_entity.pdbx_description
1 polymer ?
#
loop_
_entity_poly.entity_id
_entity_poly.type
_entity_poly.pdbx_seq_one_letter_code
_entity_poly.pdbx_strand_id
1 'polypeptide(L)'
;MASKRGNGFYGIMAAFRQPFSARPTGRHRHNRIPQIIFRRPCPFRRRAKARGRLNTMKEQTMNPFSSLGLGQEIVSALTEQGYENPTPIQAAAIPKALAGHDLLAAAQTGTGKTAAFMLPSLERLKRFATASTSPAMHPVRMLVLTPTRELADQIDQNVQAYIKNLPLRHTVLFGGVNMDKQTADLRAGCEIVVATVGRLLDHVKQKNINFSKVEIVVLDEADRMLDMGFIDDIRTIMQMLPKQRQTLLFSATFADPIRKLARDFMNSPEQIEVAAQNTTNANVEQHVIAVDTFQKRRLLERLIVDLDMNQVIVFCKTKQSVDQVTRDLQRREISAQAIHGDKSQQTRLETLSAFKEGNLRVLVATDVAARGLDIAELPFVINYEMPTQPEDYVHRIGRTGRAGADGVAISLMDETEQKMFEAIKELTGNNIPIERIEGFEPRWWDNGGTEERPSENGRPRRGERAERGASSRGERRTRGDSRAEQESHPKDPGESCGKIAGRSHRNRRGERAKCALVQPNFGVK
;
A
#
# COMPACT_ATOMS: atom_id res chain seq x y z
N MET A 1 -36.67 -5.80 -15.54
CA MET A 1 -35.31 -5.73 -16.09
C MET A 1 -34.42 -6.62 -15.24
N ALA A 2 -34.43 -7.88 -15.53
CA ALA A 2 -33.60 -8.91 -14.91
C ALA A 2 -32.74 -9.54 -16.00
N SER A 3 -31.55 -10.01 -15.62
CA SER A 3 -30.66 -10.81 -16.46
C SER A 3 -29.54 -10.06 -17.19
N LYS A 4 -28.44 -9.84 -16.45
CA LYS A 4 -27.08 -9.86 -17.00
C LYS A 4 -26.00 -10.13 -15.92
N ARG A 5 -26.35 -10.82 -14.83
CA ARG A 5 -25.43 -11.11 -13.70
C ARG A 5 -24.98 -12.58 -13.62
N GLY A 6 -24.71 -13.24 -14.73
CA GLY A 6 -24.39 -14.66 -14.72
C GLY A 6 -23.16 -15.13 -15.48
N ASN A 7 -22.42 -14.26 -16.18
CA ASN A 7 -21.38 -14.75 -17.10
C ASN A 7 -19.95 -14.83 -16.49
N GLY A 8 -19.64 -14.16 -15.38
CA GLY A 8 -18.32 -14.23 -14.75
C GLY A 8 -18.05 -15.56 -14.03
N PHE A 9 -19.03 -16.01 -13.26
CA PHE A 9 -18.94 -17.24 -12.46
C PHE A 9 -18.81 -18.52 -13.30
N TYR A 10 -19.58 -18.62 -14.39
CA TYR A 10 -19.48 -19.73 -15.34
C TYR A 10 -18.12 -19.78 -16.05
N GLY A 11 -17.45 -18.64 -16.22
CA GLY A 11 -16.11 -18.56 -16.81
C GLY A 11 -15.03 -19.18 -15.93
N ILE A 12 -15.05 -18.91 -14.63
CA ILE A 12 -14.08 -19.48 -13.66
C ILE A 12 -14.26 -20.99 -13.56
N MET A 13 -15.51 -21.49 -13.40
CA MET A 13 -15.79 -22.92 -13.33
C MET A 13 -15.63 -23.65 -14.66
N ALA A 14 -15.85 -22.98 -15.80
CA ALA A 14 -15.64 -23.57 -17.12
C ALA A 14 -14.16 -23.78 -17.45
N ALA A 15 -13.29 -22.86 -17.02
CA ALA A 15 -11.84 -22.98 -17.20
C ALA A 15 -11.25 -24.22 -16.48
N PHE A 16 -11.87 -24.64 -15.35
CA PHE A 16 -11.41 -25.80 -14.57
C PHE A 16 -11.97 -27.16 -15.05
N ARG A 17 -12.93 -27.20 -15.98
CA ARG A 17 -13.52 -28.45 -16.49
C ARG A 17 -12.69 -29.16 -17.58
N GLN A 18 -11.56 -28.60 -18.00
CA GLN A 18 -10.69 -29.28 -18.95
C GLN A 18 -9.61 -30.11 -18.24
N PRO A 19 -9.52 -31.43 -18.49
CA PRO A 19 -8.47 -32.25 -17.92
C PRO A 19 -7.10 -31.84 -18.48
N PHE A 20 -6.12 -31.80 -17.60
CA PHE A 20 -4.73 -31.49 -17.88
C PHE A 20 -4.15 -32.49 -18.90
N SER A 21 -4.24 -32.23 -20.20
CA SER A 21 -3.50 -32.99 -21.20
C SER A 21 -2.06 -32.47 -21.24
N ALA A 22 -1.14 -33.35 -20.90
CA ALA A 22 0.29 -33.13 -21.06
C ALA A 22 0.59 -32.70 -22.51
N ARG A 23 1.19 -31.53 -22.70
CA ARG A 23 1.64 -31.09 -24.02
C ARG A 23 2.77 -32.00 -24.51
N PRO A 24 2.65 -32.57 -25.73
CA PRO A 24 3.79 -33.22 -26.36
C PRO A 24 4.76 -32.17 -26.90
N THR A 25 6.03 -32.36 -26.60
CA THR A 25 7.17 -31.67 -27.22
C THR A 25 7.23 -31.99 -28.71
N GLY A 26 7.06 -31.00 -29.59
CA GLY A 26 7.14 -31.22 -31.04
C GLY A 26 7.09 -29.95 -31.87
N ARG A 27 8.27 -29.47 -32.26
CA ARG A 27 8.72 -28.79 -33.49
C ARG A 27 7.73 -27.93 -34.29
N HIS A 28 8.12 -26.67 -34.42
CA HIS A 28 7.87 -25.67 -35.48
C HIS A 28 7.10 -26.11 -36.71
N ARG A 29 6.00 -25.43 -36.98
CA ARG A 29 5.56 -25.07 -38.36
C ARG A 29 4.85 -23.71 -38.32
N HIS A 30 5.38 -22.81 -39.15
CA HIS A 30 4.73 -21.54 -39.50
C HIS A 30 3.31 -21.77 -40.00
N ASN A 31 2.31 -21.13 -39.39
CA ASN A 31 1.03 -20.93 -40.01
C ASN A 31 0.60 -19.47 -39.89
N ARG A 32 0.29 -18.95 -41.07
CA ARG A 32 -0.11 -17.58 -41.37
C ARG A 32 -1.39 -17.23 -40.64
N ILE A 33 -1.40 -16.07 -39.99
CA ILE A 33 -2.58 -15.42 -39.41
C ILE A 33 -3.37 -14.76 -40.56
N PRO A 34 -4.69 -14.95 -40.67
CA PRO A 34 -5.50 -14.19 -41.64
C PRO A 34 -5.67 -12.75 -41.13
N GLN A 35 -5.29 -11.81 -41.97
CA GLN A 35 -5.57 -10.38 -41.78
C GLN A 35 -7.07 -10.14 -41.90
N ILE A 36 -7.70 -9.67 -40.82
CA ILE A 36 -9.05 -9.12 -40.86
C ILE A 36 -8.95 -7.68 -41.33
N ILE A 37 -9.43 -7.45 -42.54
CA ILE A 37 -9.50 -6.16 -43.21
C ILE A 37 -10.60 -5.32 -42.54
N PHE A 38 -10.24 -4.29 -41.79
CA PHE A 38 -11.16 -3.23 -41.36
C PHE A 38 -11.51 -2.34 -42.58
N ARG A 39 -12.75 -2.46 -43.07
CA ARG A 39 -13.32 -1.55 -44.05
C ARG A 39 -13.55 -0.18 -43.40
N ARG A 40 -12.92 0.85 -43.97
CA ARG A 40 -13.19 2.26 -43.68
C ARG A 40 -14.59 2.63 -44.23
N PRO A 41 -15.39 3.46 -43.53
CA PRO A 41 -16.57 4.07 -44.11
C PRO A 41 -16.21 5.25 -44.99
N CYS A 42 -16.87 5.33 -46.14
CA CYS A 42 -16.77 6.36 -47.16
C CYS A 42 -17.23 7.77 -46.66
N PRO A 43 -16.75 8.82 -47.34
CA PRO A 43 -17.03 10.20 -46.93
C PRO A 43 -18.39 10.69 -47.46
N PHE A 44 -19.22 11.23 -46.59
CA PHE A 44 -20.46 11.89 -46.97
C PHE A 44 -20.18 13.34 -47.47
N ARG A 45 -20.78 13.63 -48.62
CA ARG A 45 -20.75 14.85 -49.40
C ARG A 45 -21.11 16.10 -48.61
N ARG A 46 -20.30 17.16 -48.79
CA ARG A 46 -20.62 18.54 -48.48
C ARG A 46 -21.90 18.98 -49.23
N ARG A 47 -22.85 19.57 -48.53
CA ARG A 47 -23.79 20.56 -49.04
C ARG A 47 -23.61 21.85 -48.22
N ALA A 48 -23.12 22.87 -48.88
CA ALA A 48 -23.16 24.24 -48.41
C ALA A 48 -24.59 24.77 -48.52
N LYS A 49 -25.08 25.45 -47.48
CA LYS A 49 -25.87 26.66 -47.63
C LYS A 49 -26.20 27.32 -46.30
N ALA A 50 -25.89 28.59 -46.35
CA ALA A 50 -26.62 29.72 -45.77
C ALA A 50 -26.26 30.21 -44.37
N ARG A 51 -25.70 31.39 -44.41
CA ARG A 51 -25.45 32.40 -43.40
C ARG A 51 -26.67 32.57 -42.48
N GLY A 52 -26.45 32.36 -41.20
CA GLY A 52 -27.21 32.95 -40.13
C GLY A 52 -26.24 33.22 -39.00
N ARG A 53 -25.83 34.52 -38.85
CA ARG A 53 -25.15 34.98 -37.64
C ARG A 53 -26.15 34.90 -36.51
N LEU A 54 -26.15 33.78 -35.79
CA LEU A 54 -26.59 33.77 -34.38
C LEU A 54 -25.31 33.90 -33.55
N ASN A 55 -25.17 35.08 -32.94
CA ASN A 55 -24.36 35.26 -31.75
C ASN A 55 -24.94 34.35 -30.67
N THR A 56 -24.60 33.08 -30.65
CA THR A 56 -24.71 32.28 -29.46
C THR A 56 -23.63 32.77 -28.53
N MET A 57 -23.99 33.61 -27.55
CA MET A 57 -23.27 33.69 -26.31
C MET A 57 -23.06 32.23 -25.87
N LYS A 58 -21.82 31.73 -25.97
CA LYS A 58 -21.44 30.55 -25.22
C LYS A 58 -21.71 30.89 -23.78
N GLU A 59 -22.79 30.36 -23.21
CA GLU A 59 -22.87 30.19 -21.79
C GLU A 59 -21.55 29.51 -21.39
N GLN A 60 -20.68 30.27 -20.78
CA GLN A 60 -19.52 29.72 -20.09
C GLN A 60 -20.10 28.91 -18.95
N THR A 61 -20.31 27.61 -19.16
CA THR A 61 -20.61 26.68 -18.09
C THR A 61 -19.47 26.81 -17.10
N MET A 62 -19.73 27.49 -15.99
CA MET A 62 -18.73 27.67 -14.92
C MET A 62 -18.29 26.26 -14.48
N ASN A 63 -16.96 26.05 -14.49
CA ASN A 63 -16.41 24.79 -14.01
C ASN A 63 -16.93 24.54 -12.58
N PRO A 64 -17.47 23.35 -12.26
CA PRO A 64 -18.04 23.05 -10.95
C PRO A 64 -17.10 23.33 -9.76
N PHE A 65 -15.79 23.26 -9.97
CA PHE A 65 -14.80 23.60 -8.94
C PHE A 65 -14.75 25.10 -8.61
N SER A 66 -15.07 25.96 -9.58
CA SER A 66 -15.20 27.41 -9.31
C SER A 66 -16.34 27.71 -8.33
N SER A 67 -17.43 26.95 -8.37
CA SER A 67 -18.56 27.10 -7.44
C SER A 67 -18.19 26.71 -6.00
N LEU A 68 -17.11 25.95 -5.81
CA LEU A 68 -16.58 25.59 -4.48
C LEU A 68 -15.69 26.68 -3.87
N GLY A 69 -15.43 27.80 -4.60
CA GLY A 69 -14.64 28.92 -4.12
C GLY A 69 -13.15 28.85 -4.53
N LEU A 70 -12.77 28.00 -5.50
CA LEU A 70 -11.41 27.92 -6.02
C LEU A 70 -11.17 28.96 -7.11
N GLY A 71 -10.02 29.60 -7.08
CA GLY A 71 -9.59 30.62 -8.07
C GLY A 71 -9.25 30.03 -9.43
N GLN A 72 -9.23 30.90 -10.43
CA GLN A 72 -9.06 30.52 -11.85
C GLN A 72 -7.75 29.79 -12.12
N GLU A 73 -6.66 30.12 -11.43
CA GLU A 73 -5.35 29.51 -11.61
C GLU A 73 -5.37 28.01 -11.25
N ILE A 74 -6.04 27.65 -10.15
CA ILE A 74 -6.22 26.28 -9.73
C ILE A 74 -7.20 25.56 -10.64
N VAL A 75 -8.33 26.17 -10.94
CA VAL A 75 -9.35 25.60 -11.84
C VAL A 75 -8.80 25.32 -13.23
N SER A 76 -7.94 26.20 -13.78
CA SER A 76 -7.23 25.97 -15.03
C SER A 76 -6.35 24.71 -14.96
N ALA A 77 -5.56 24.58 -13.90
CA ALA A 77 -4.71 23.42 -13.69
C ALA A 77 -5.53 22.11 -13.58
N LEU A 78 -6.68 22.15 -12.89
CA LEU A 78 -7.60 21.01 -12.80
C LEU A 78 -8.20 20.62 -14.15
N THR A 79 -8.58 21.60 -14.96
CA THR A 79 -9.13 21.35 -16.30
C THR A 79 -8.10 20.67 -17.20
N GLU A 80 -6.84 21.10 -17.13
CA GLU A 80 -5.73 20.46 -17.86
C GLU A 80 -5.46 19.03 -17.42
N GLN A 81 -5.76 18.70 -16.13
CA GLN A 81 -5.64 17.36 -15.57
C GLN A 81 -6.89 16.48 -15.82
N GLY A 82 -7.91 17.01 -16.51
CA GLY A 82 -9.14 16.28 -16.82
C GLY A 82 -10.15 16.20 -15.67
N TYR A 83 -10.05 17.07 -14.67
CA TYR A 83 -11.05 17.14 -13.61
C TYR A 83 -12.31 17.84 -14.11
N GLU A 84 -13.39 17.10 -14.30
CA GLU A 84 -14.68 17.66 -14.77
C GLU A 84 -15.62 18.00 -13.61
N ASN A 85 -15.78 17.10 -12.65
CA ASN A 85 -16.70 17.24 -11.53
C ASN A 85 -16.03 16.91 -10.19
N PRO A 86 -16.34 17.67 -9.12
CA PRO A 86 -15.84 17.33 -7.79
C PRO A 86 -16.45 16.03 -7.27
N THR A 87 -15.66 15.21 -6.66
CA THR A 87 -16.12 14.01 -5.94
C THR A 87 -16.89 14.40 -4.68
N PRO A 88 -17.71 13.50 -4.07
CA PRO A 88 -18.46 13.82 -2.86
C PRO A 88 -17.59 14.34 -1.70
N ILE A 89 -16.38 13.78 -1.49
CA ILE A 89 -15.46 14.26 -0.46
C ILE A 89 -14.91 15.65 -0.80
N GLN A 90 -14.62 15.94 -2.07
CA GLN A 90 -14.15 17.24 -2.51
C GLN A 90 -15.24 18.31 -2.33
N ALA A 91 -16.47 18.01 -2.74
CA ALA A 91 -17.61 18.93 -2.60
C ALA A 91 -17.90 19.26 -1.12
N ALA A 92 -17.73 18.29 -0.23
CA ALA A 92 -17.97 18.48 1.20
C ALA A 92 -16.81 19.18 1.92
N ALA A 93 -15.55 18.86 1.55
CA ALA A 93 -14.37 19.32 2.29
C ALA A 93 -13.86 20.69 1.81
N ILE A 94 -13.86 20.97 0.50
CA ILE A 94 -13.24 22.18 -0.05
C ILE A 94 -13.83 23.46 0.56
N PRO A 95 -15.15 23.68 0.60
CA PRO A 95 -15.72 24.93 1.15
C PRO A 95 -15.38 25.12 2.63
N LYS A 96 -15.42 24.05 3.43
CA LYS A 96 -15.12 24.08 4.87
C LYS A 96 -13.66 24.37 5.14
N ALA A 97 -12.75 23.74 4.36
CA ALA A 97 -11.32 24.00 4.46
C ALA A 97 -10.95 25.43 4.04
N LEU A 98 -11.61 25.98 3.01
CA LEU A 98 -11.45 27.39 2.60
C LEU A 98 -11.90 28.35 3.70
N ALA A 99 -12.97 28.01 4.42
CA ALA A 99 -13.46 28.79 5.56
C ALA A 99 -12.50 28.76 6.77
N GLY A 100 -11.48 27.87 6.75
CA GLY A 100 -10.47 27.78 7.80
C GLY A 100 -10.79 26.81 8.92
N HIS A 101 -11.85 26.01 8.80
CA HIS A 101 -12.19 25.00 9.80
C HIS A 101 -11.20 23.83 9.80
N ASP A 102 -10.95 23.27 10.96
CA ASP A 102 -10.30 21.97 11.07
C ASP A 102 -11.24 20.89 10.54
N LEU A 103 -10.72 19.92 9.81
CA LEU A 103 -11.51 18.84 9.22
C LEU A 103 -11.07 17.47 9.70
N LEU A 104 -12.02 16.69 10.19
CA LEU A 104 -11.87 15.27 10.44
C LEU A 104 -12.68 14.51 9.36
N ALA A 105 -12.01 13.97 8.36
CA ALA A 105 -12.64 13.39 7.19
C ALA A 105 -12.38 11.89 7.06
N ALA A 106 -13.47 11.10 7.00
CA ALA A 106 -13.40 9.68 6.66
C ALA A 106 -13.75 9.47 5.18
N ALA A 107 -12.80 8.92 4.44
CA ALA A 107 -13.00 8.55 3.05
C ALA A 107 -11.98 7.49 2.60
N GLN A 108 -12.42 6.57 1.77
CA GLN A 108 -11.55 5.50 1.23
C GLN A 108 -10.47 6.04 0.28
N THR A 109 -9.42 5.25 0.03
CA THR A 109 -8.41 5.55 -0.99
C THR A 109 -9.06 5.59 -2.38
N GLY A 110 -8.62 6.54 -3.22
CA GLY A 110 -9.16 6.71 -4.58
C GLY A 110 -10.44 7.53 -4.69
N THR A 111 -10.97 8.07 -3.57
CA THR A 111 -12.14 8.97 -3.58
C THR A 111 -11.80 10.42 -3.91
N GLY A 112 -10.53 10.76 -4.12
CA GLY A 112 -10.08 12.11 -4.40
C GLY A 112 -9.70 12.93 -3.16
N LYS A 113 -9.32 12.28 -2.04
CA LYS A 113 -8.89 12.95 -0.79
C LYS A 113 -7.77 13.96 -1.01
N THR A 114 -6.76 13.62 -1.82
CA THR A 114 -5.61 14.50 -2.07
C THR A 114 -6.05 15.86 -2.59
N ALA A 115 -6.91 15.89 -3.58
CA ALA A 115 -7.47 17.15 -4.09
C ALA A 115 -8.37 17.84 -3.03
N ALA A 116 -9.12 17.07 -2.22
CA ALA A 116 -10.03 17.62 -1.20
C ALA A 116 -9.29 18.45 -0.13
N PHE A 117 -8.06 18.07 0.26
CA PHE A 117 -7.26 18.88 1.20
C PHE A 117 -6.28 19.81 0.49
N MET A 118 -5.73 19.41 -0.65
CA MET A 118 -4.68 20.19 -1.31
C MET A 118 -5.24 21.46 -1.96
N LEU A 119 -6.33 21.35 -2.74
CA LEU A 119 -6.87 22.49 -3.49
C LEU A 119 -7.26 23.69 -2.60
N PRO A 120 -8.03 23.51 -1.51
CA PRO A 120 -8.35 24.63 -0.62
C PRO A 120 -7.11 25.16 0.10
N SER A 121 -6.15 24.30 0.44
CA SER A 121 -4.89 24.74 1.05
C SER A 121 -4.08 25.60 0.10
N LEU A 122 -3.95 25.22 -1.16
CA LEU A 122 -3.26 26.01 -2.19
C LEU A 122 -3.94 27.37 -2.42
N GLU A 123 -5.29 27.42 -2.47
CA GLU A 123 -6.03 28.67 -2.60
C GLU A 123 -5.73 29.62 -1.43
N ARG A 124 -5.67 29.09 -0.20
CA ARG A 124 -5.31 29.88 0.98
C ARG A 124 -3.85 30.34 0.97
N LEU A 125 -2.93 29.52 0.44
CA LEU A 125 -1.52 29.85 0.33
C LEU A 125 -1.21 30.81 -0.82
N LYS A 126 -2.10 30.97 -1.78
CA LYS A 126 -1.96 31.86 -2.94
C LYS A 126 -1.56 33.30 -2.57
N ARG A 127 -2.05 33.80 -1.43
CA ARG A 127 -1.68 35.12 -0.89
C ARG A 127 -0.19 35.28 -0.57
N PHE A 128 0.56 34.18 -0.45
CA PHE A 128 2.00 34.18 -0.20
C PHE A 128 2.82 33.82 -1.42
N ALA A 129 2.16 33.50 -2.54
CA ALA A 129 2.83 33.14 -3.77
C ALA A 129 3.69 34.30 -4.27
N THR A 130 4.97 34.06 -4.49
CA THR A 130 5.94 35.06 -4.93
C THR A 130 6.97 34.45 -5.87
N ALA A 131 7.39 35.23 -6.87
CA ALA A 131 8.46 34.83 -7.78
C ALA A 131 9.86 35.17 -7.23
N SER A 132 9.98 35.59 -5.98
CA SER A 132 11.24 35.89 -5.33
C SER A 132 12.17 34.67 -5.36
N THR A 133 13.48 34.89 -5.52
CA THR A 133 14.50 33.84 -5.39
C THR A 133 15.05 33.69 -3.98
N SER A 134 14.70 34.64 -3.08
CA SER A 134 15.20 34.63 -1.70
C SER A 134 14.54 33.54 -0.86
N PRO A 135 15.30 32.63 -0.23
CA PRO A 135 14.76 31.60 0.64
C PRO A 135 13.91 32.14 1.80
N ALA A 136 14.22 33.32 2.29
CA ALA A 136 13.50 33.96 3.39
C ALA A 136 12.02 34.30 3.04
N MET A 137 11.72 34.42 1.76
CA MET A 137 10.37 34.69 1.27
C MET A 137 9.53 33.41 1.11
N HIS A 138 10.15 32.25 1.24
CA HIS A 138 9.53 30.92 1.07
C HIS A 138 9.63 30.06 2.34
N PRO A 139 9.12 30.54 3.49
CA PRO A 139 9.07 29.71 4.71
C PRO A 139 8.04 28.59 4.56
N VAL A 140 8.22 27.48 5.27
CA VAL A 140 7.26 26.39 5.31
C VAL A 140 5.95 26.88 5.92
N ARG A 141 4.86 26.78 5.16
CA ARG A 141 3.51 27.20 5.56
C ARG A 141 2.51 26.04 5.59
N MET A 142 2.77 24.99 4.82
CA MET A 142 1.96 23.79 4.78
C MET A 142 2.84 22.56 4.98
N LEU A 143 2.41 21.69 5.90
CA LEU A 143 3.04 20.40 6.14
C LEU A 143 2.01 19.29 5.90
N VAL A 144 2.35 18.34 5.05
CA VAL A 144 1.55 17.14 4.79
C VAL A 144 2.31 15.92 5.32
N LEU A 145 1.73 15.20 6.26
CA LEU A 145 2.29 13.97 6.82
C LEU A 145 1.62 12.77 6.19
N THR A 146 2.43 11.79 5.76
CA THR A 146 1.98 10.56 5.13
C THR A 146 2.69 9.34 5.72
N PRO A 147 2.07 8.15 5.71
CA PRO A 147 2.69 6.94 6.25
C PRO A 147 3.79 6.37 5.36
N THR A 148 3.72 6.55 4.04
CA THR A 148 4.58 5.85 3.09
C THR A 148 5.26 6.80 2.12
N ARG A 149 6.41 6.35 1.59
CA ARG A 149 7.22 7.11 0.61
C ARG A 149 6.48 7.30 -0.70
N GLU A 150 5.79 6.27 -1.13
CA GLU A 150 5.03 6.25 -2.38
C GLU A 150 3.87 7.23 -2.33
N LEU A 151 3.15 7.29 -1.21
CA LEU A 151 2.08 8.26 -1.03
C LEU A 151 2.63 9.69 -0.95
N ALA A 152 3.79 9.89 -0.30
CA ALA A 152 4.46 11.19 -0.29
C ALA A 152 4.83 11.65 -1.70
N ASP A 153 5.43 10.77 -2.49
CA ASP A 153 5.81 11.05 -3.88
C ASP A 153 4.57 11.33 -4.76
N GLN A 154 3.51 10.54 -4.61
CA GLN A 154 2.25 10.74 -5.31
C GLN A 154 1.60 12.08 -4.98
N ILE A 155 1.57 12.47 -3.70
CA ILE A 155 1.03 13.77 -3.29
C ILE A 155 1.89 14.89 -3.85
N ASP A 156 3.22 14.76 -3.84
CA ASP A 156 4.13 15.75 -4.41
C ASP A 156 3.92 15.96 -5.91
N GLN A 157 3.73 14.89 -6.67
CA GLN A 157 3.37 14.96 -8.11
C GLN A 157 2.04 15.69 -8.31
N ASN A 158 1.03 15.42 -7.48
CA ASN A 158 -0.24 16.14 -7.53
C ASN A 158 -0.06 17.62 -7.18
N VAL A 159 0.75 17.95 -6.15
CA VAL A 159 1.07 19.34 -5.81
C VAL A 159 1.68 20.06 -7.00
N GLN A 160 2.70 19.45 -7.64
CA GLN A 160 3.35 20.00 -8.82
C GLN A 160 2.34 20.31 -9.93
N ALA A 161 1.40 19.40 -10.18
CA ALA A 161 0.36 19.59 -11.19
C ALA A 161 -0.61 20.73 -10.83
N TYR A 162 -1.03 20.83 -9.56
CA TYR A 162 -1.99 21.84 -9.13
C TYR A 162 -1.41 23.25 -9.03
N ILE A 163 -0.11 23.40 -8.69
CA ILE A 163 0.56 24.70 -8.58
C ILE A 163 1.14 25.21 -9.88
N LYS A 164 0.92 24.54 -11.01
CA LYS A 164 1.49 24.88 -12.32
C LYS A 164 1.38 26.37 -12.66
N ASN A 165 0.28 27.00 -12.29
CA ASN A 165 -0.01 28.40 -12.56
C ASN A 165 0.21 29.32 -11.33
N LEU A 166 0.87 28.81 -10.28
CA LEU A 166 1.13 29.54 -9.04
C LEU A 166 2.63 29.53 -8.72
N PRO A 167 3.25 30.67 -8.38
CA PRO A 167 4.65 30.72 -7.97
C PRO A 167 4.81 30.27 -6.50
N LEU A 168 4.37 29.06 -6.19
CA LEU A 168 4.60 28.36 -4.93
C LEU A 168 5.66 27.27 -5.12
N ARG A 169 6.44 27.02 -4.07
CA ARG A 169 7.49 25.99 -4.07
C ARG A 169 7.09 24.84 -3.17
N HIS A 170 7.47 23.64 -3.55
CA HIS A 170 7.22 22.43 -2.77
C HIS A 170 8.48 21.56 -2.69
N THR A 171 8.52 20.69 -1.71
CA THR A 171 9.53 19.63 -1.61
C THR A 171 8.93 18.40 -0.94
N VAL A 172 9.51 17.23 -1.25
CA VAL A 172 9.11 15.95 -0.66
C VAL A 172 10.24 15.35 0.17
N LEU A 173 9.89 14.89 1.38
CA LEU A 173 10.84 14.34 2.35
C LEU A 173 10.49 12.90 2.70
N PHE A 174 11.24 11.93 2.16
CA PHE A 174 11.06 10.52 2.51
C PHE A 174 12.40 9.79 2.62
N GLY A 175 12.40 8.71 3.39
CA GLY A 175 13.58 7.90 3.66
C GLY A 175 14.00 7.02 2.47
N GLY A 176 15.22 6.45 2.54
CA GLY A 176 15.73 5.51 1.53
C GLY A 176 16.34 6.18 0.30
N VAL A 177 16.43 7.51 0.30
CA VAL A 177 17.15 8.31 -0.70
C VAL A 177 18.11 9.27 0.00
N ASN A 178 19.07 9.84 -0.75
CA ASN A 178 20.04 10.78 -0.21
C ASN A 178 19.34 12.00 0.41
N MET A 179 19.80 12.38 1.58
CA MET A 179 19.27 13.51 2.37
C MET A 179 19.76 14.87 1.84
N ASP A 180 20.90 14.91 1.15
CA ASP A 180 21.54 16.17 0.75
C ASP A 180 20.66 16.98 -0.19
N LYS A 181 20.01 16.32 -1.17
CA LYS A 181 19.08 16.98 -2.07
C LYS A 181 17.90 17.60 -1.32
N GLN A 182 17.29 16.82 -0.39
CA GLN A 182 16.17 17.31 0.41
C GLN A 182 16.60 18.49 1.32
N THR A 183 17.83 18.43 1.85
CA THR A 183 18.40 19.53 2.63
C THR A 183 18.64 20.78 1.77
N ALA A 184 19.10 20.61 0.53
CA ALA A 184 19.28 21.71 -0.41
C ALA A 184 17.95 22.37 -0.76
N ASP A 185 16.91 21.58 -1.05
CA ASP A 185 15.57 22.04 -1.38
C ASP A 185 14.96 22.84 -0.20
N LEU A 186 15.08 22.33 1.05
CA LEU A 186 14.64 23.05 2.25
C LEU A 186 15.39 24.37 2.44
N ARG A 187 16.69 24.41 2.17
CA ARG A 187 17.50 25.64 2.24
C ARG A 187 17.14 26.66 1.16
N ALA A 188 16.75 26.20 0.00
CA ALA A 188 16.27 27.06 -1.07
C ALA A 188 14.93 27.72 -0.73
N GLY A 189 14.21 27.19 0.26
CA GLY A 189 12.91 27.66 0.72
C GLY A 189 11.74 27.07 -0.08
N CYS A 190 10.70 26.65 0.61
CA CYS A 190 9.47 26.12 0.04
C CYS A 190 8.29 26.36 0.99
N GLU A 191 7.12 26.67 0.44
CA GLU A 191 5.89 26.86 1.21
C GLU A 191 5.27 25.52 1.61
N ILE A 192 5.45 24.48 0.78
CA ILE A 192 4.75 23.20 0.93
C ILE A 192 5.79 22.09 1.13
N VAL A 193 5.63 21.36 2.23
CA VAL A 193 6.44 20.18 2.53
C VAL A 193 5.53 18.96 2.64
N VAL A 194 5.76 17.96 1.79
CA VAL A 194 5.14 16.64 1.90
C VAL A 194 6.15 15.69 2.52
N ALA A 195 5.82 15.01 3.61
CA ALA A 195 6.82 14.26 4.34
C ALA A 195 6.30 12.92 4.89
N THR A 196 7.17 11.92 4.89
CA THR A 196 7.02 10.76 5.78
C THR A 196 7.52 11.11 7.18
N VAL A 197 6.81 10.62 8.21
CA VAL A 197 7.03 10.96 9.62
C VAL A 197 8.50 10.83 10.03
N GLY A 198 9.13 9.68 9.81
CA GLY A 198 10.51 9.42 10.22
C GLY A 198 11.54 10.36 9.57
N ARG A 199 11.44 10.60 8.24
CA ARG A 199 12.38 11.47 7.53
C ARG A 199 12.21 12.94 7.94
N LEU A 200 10.98 13.36 8.22
CA LEU A 200 10.76 14.71 8.76
C LEU A 200 11.48 14.89 10.10
N LEU A 201 11.37 13.92 11.00
CA LEU A 201 12.09 13.95 12.29
C LEU A 201 13.61 13.96 12.12
N ASP A 202 14.15 13.26 11.11
CA ASP A 202 15.58 13.34 10.80
C ASP A 202 16.00 14.77 10.42
N HIS A 203 15.22 15.46 9.59
CA HIS A 203 15.47 16.87 9.23
C HIS A 203 15.29 17.81 10.43
N VAL A 204 14.33 17.54 11.32
CA VAL A 204 14.14 18.28 12.58
C VAL A 204 15.37 18.14 13.48
N LYS A 205 15.86 16.91 13.70
CA LYS A 205 17.07 16.64 14.50
C LYS A 205 18.31 17.38 13.96
N GLN A 206 18.41 17.50 12.64
CA GLN A 206 19.50 18.22 11.96
C GLN A 206 19.24 19.72 11.83
N LYS A 207 18.11 20.25 12.34
CA LYS A 207 17.72 21.66 12.26
C LYS A 207 17.62 22.20 10.83
N ASN A 208 17.28 21.35 9.88
CA ASN A 208 17.13 21.71 8.46
C ASN A 208 15.77 22.35 8.15
N ILE A 209 14.78 22.28 9.05
CA ILE A 209 13.43 22.77 8.82
C ILE A 209 12.96 23.64 9.99
N ASN A 210 12.19 24.68 9.70
CA ASN A 210 11.60 25.59 10.68
C ASN A 210 10.08 25.64 10.48
N PHE A 211 9.35 25.33 11.54
CA PHE A 211 7.88 25.27 11.53
C PHE A 211 7.18 26.56 11.98
N SER A 212 7.90 27.61 12.33
CA SER A 212 7.33 28.83 12.95
C SER A 212 6.26 29.54 12.11
N LYS A 213 6.21 29.28 10.80
CA LYS A 213 5.27 29.86 9.84
C LYS A 213 4.25 28.87 9.28
N VAL A 214 4.19 27.65 9.84
CA VAL A 214 3.21 26.64 9.42
C VAL A 214 1.82 27.09 9.81
N GLU A 215 0.94 27.23 8.81
CA GLU A 215 -0.46 27.62 8.95
C GLU A 215 -1.43 26.46 8.71
N ILE A 216 -1.01 25.44 7.94
CA ILE A 216 -1.82 24.30 7.58
C ILE A 216 -1.02 23.02 7.82
N VAL A 217 -1.61 22.08 8.55
CA VAL A 217 -1.08 20.72 8.65
C VAL A 217 -2.11 19.71 8.18
N VAL A 218 -1.66 18.75 7.39
CA VAL A 218 -2.47 17.64 6.89
C VAL A 218 -1.90 16.33 7.40
N LEU A 219 -2.76 15.46 7.92
CA LEU A 219 -2.46 14.08 8.25
C LEU A 219 -3.26 13.21 7.27
N ASP A 220 -2.61 12.62 6.27
CA ASP A 220 -3.26 11.73 5.30
C ASP A 220 -2.98 10.27 5.61
N GLU A 221 -4.00 9.41 5.53
CA GLU A 221 -3.99 8.03 6.00
C GLU A 221 -3.55 7.93 7.47
N ALA A 222 -4.21 8.72 8.35
CA ALA A 222 -3.84 8.81 9.77
C ALA A 222 -3.98 7.48 10.51
N ASP A 223 -5.03 6.69 10.23
CA ASP A 223 -5.22 5.32 10.73
C ASP A 223 -3.98 4.47 10.48
N ARG A 224 -3.47 4.55 9.29
CA ARG A 224 -2.30 3.80 8.90
C ARG A 224 -1.01 4.26 9.58
N MET A 225 -0.84 5.57 9.79
CA MET A 225 0.29 6.06 10.59
C MET A 225 0.24 5.52 12.01
N LEU A 226 -0.96 5.33 12.58
CA LEU A 226 -1.13 4.72 13.89
C LEU A 226 -0.81 3.22 13.88
N ASP A 227 -1.27 2.48 12.88
CA ASP A 227 -0.96 1.04 12.71
C ASP A 227 0.54 0.79 12.58
N MET A 228 1.27 1.72 11.98
CA MET A 228 2.74 1.68 11.86
C MET A 228 3.48 2.12 13.12
N GLY A 229 2.76 2.52 14.18
CA GLY A 229 3.33 2.92 15.47
C GLY A 229 3.85 4.36 15.54
N PHE A 230 3.50 5.22 14.57
CA PHE A 230 3.99 6.62 14.53
C PHE A 230 3.25 7.59 15.45
N ILE A 231 2.40 7.11 16.38
CA ILE A 231 1.57 7.99 17.22
C ILE A 231 2.39 8.98 18.03
N ASP A 232 3.50 8.54 18.65
CA ASP A 232 4.33 9.40 19.51
C ASP A 232 5.19 10.34 18.66
N ASP A 233 5.63 9.89 17.49
CA ASP A 233 6.32 10.73 16.52
C ASP A 233 5.42 11.85 16.00
N ILE A 234 4.16 11.53 15.67
CA ILE A 234 3.16 12.52 15.24
C ILE A 234 2.92 13.52 16.38
N ARG A 235 2.72 13.06 17.61
CA ARG A 235 2.56 13.96 18.77
C ARG A 235 3.74 14.90 18.91
N THR A 236 4.96 14.39 18.77
CA THR A 236 6.18 15.18 18.84
C THR A 236 6.18 16.26 17.76
N ILE A 237 5.87 15.94 16.52
CA ILE A 237 5.78 16.90 15.41
C ILE A 237 4.69 17.94 15.70
N MET A 238 3.50 17.51 16.08
CA MET A 238 2.36 18.41 16.33
C MET A 238 2.61 19.41 17.46
N GLN A 239 3.42 19.04 18.47
CA GLN A 239 3.84 19.93 19.55
C GLN A 239 4.84 21.01 19.11
N MET A 240 5.59 20.77 18.02
CA MET A 240 6.53 21.75 17.46
C MET A 240 5.86 22.77 16.56
N LEU A 241 4.63 22.52 16.13
CA LEU A 241 3.89 23.40 15.22
C LEU A 241 3.23 24.57 15.99
N PRO A 242 3.00 25.72 15.34
CA PRO A 242 2.24 26.82 15.93
C PRO A 242 0.85 26.38 16.42
N LYS A 243 0.39 26.92 17.54
CA LYS A 243 -0.94 26.64 18.08
C LYS A 243 -2.05 27.14 17.17
N GLN A 244 -1.86 28.31 16.56
CA GLN A 244 -2.79 28.86 15.56
C GLN A 244 -2.46 28.27 14.19
N ARG A 245 -3.16 27.22 13.83
CA ARG A 245 -3.05 26.55 12.55
C ARG A 245 -4.38 25.90 12.20
N GLN A 246 -4.55 25.55 10.95
CA GLN A 246 -5.61 24.65 10.50
C GLN A 246 -5.06 23.23 10.46
N THR A 247 -5.82 22.27 10.98
CA THR A 247 -5.46 20.84 10.96
C THR A 247 -6.50 20.07 10.16
N LEU A 248 -6.03 19.36 9.12
CA LEU A 248 -6.87 18.55 8.24
C LEU A 248 -6.46 17.09 8.43
N LEU A 249 -7.32 16.26 9.00
CA LEU A 249 -7.07 14.85 9.25
C LEU A 249 -7.94 14.00 8.34
N PHE A 250 -7.29 13.20 7.49
CA PHE A 250 -7.92 12.25 6.59
C PHE A 250 -7.57 10.83 6.98
N SER A 251 -8.60 9.97 7.06
CA SER A 251 -8.48 8.57 7.46
C SER A 251 -9.46 7.71 6.67
N ALA A 252 -9.28 6.41 6.61
CA ALA A 252 -10.29 5.51 6.08
C ALA A 252 -11.38 5.22 7.12
N THR A 253 -11.04 5.30 8.43
CA THR A 253 -11.94 4.98 9.53
C THR A 253 -11.90 6.04 10.65
N PHE A 254 -12.97 6.12 11.44
CA PHE A 254 -13.04 6.92 12.66
C PHE A 254 -12.85 6.06 13.92
N ALA A 255 -11.89 5.14 13.91
CA ALA A 255 -11.55 4.35 15.09
C ALA A 255 -11.18 5.24 16.30
N ASP A 256 -11.36 4.72 17.51
CA ASP A 256 -11.11 5.47 18.75
C ASP A 256 -9.73 6.13 18.84
N PRO A 257 -8.63 5.50 18.39
CA PRO A 257 -7.32 6.16 18.36
C PRO A 257 -7.29 7.43 17.49
N ILE A 258 -8.01 7.42 16.34
CA ILE A 258 -8.14 8.58 15.45
C ILE A 258 -8.96 9.68 16.12
N ARG A 259 -10.07 9.33 16.75
CA ARG A 259 -10.90 10.29 17.51
C ARG A 259 -10.10 10.92 18.67
N LYS A 260 -9.23 10.15 19.33
CA LYS A 260 -8.33 10.65 20.37
C LYS A 260 -7.31 11.63 19.79
N LEU A 261 -6.65 11.27 18.68
CA LEU A 261 -5.70 12.14 18.00
C LEU A 261 -6.36 13.47 17.58
N ALA A 262 -7.59 13.41 17.05
CA ALA A 262 -8.34 14.59 16.69
C ALA A 262 -8.65 15.48 17.92
N ARG A 263 -9.08 14.91 19.05
CA ARG A 263 -9.31 15.67 20.29
C ARG A 263 -8.04 16.33 20.83
N ASP A 264 -6.88 15.66 20.69
CA ASP A 264 -5.60 16.16 21.22
C ASP A 264 -5.05 17.34 20.41
N PHE A 265 -5.30 17.41 19.09
CA PHE A 265 -4.60 18.33 18.19
C PHE A 265 -5.47 19.20 17.28
N MET A 266 -6.79 19.04 17.31
CA MET A 266 -7.70 19.79 16.46
C MET A 266 -8.62 20.70 17.29
N ASN A 267 -9.03 21.79 16.68
CA ASN A 267 -9.93 22.77 17.32
C ASN A 267 -11.33 22.65 16.70
N SER A 268 -12.27 22.05 17.46
CA SER A 268 -13.68 21.89 17.04
C SER A 268 -13.80 21.43 15.57
N PRO A 269 -13.20 20.26 15.20
CA PRO A 269 -13.15 19.87 13.80
C PRO A 269 -14.54 19.57 13.24
N GLU A 270 -14.79 20.01 12.02
CA GLU A 270 -15.93 19.56 11.24
C GLU A 270 -15.72 18.12 10.77
N GLN A 271 -16.68 17.26 11.11
CA GLN A 271 -16.64 15.87 10.70
C GLN A 271 -17.28 15.73 9.32
N ILE A 272 -16.57 15.05 8.43
CA ILE A 272 -17.04 14.71 7.10
C ILE A 272 -16.92 13.20 6.96
N GLU A 273 -18.05 12.53 6.94
CA GLU A 273 -18.15 11.13 6.64
C GLU A 273 -18.83 11.00 5.27
N VAL A 274 -18.03 10.84 4.24
CA VAL A 274 -18.58 10.37 2.97
C VAL A 274 -18.77 8.88 3.17
N ALA A 275 -20.05 8.48 3.24
CA ALA A 275 -20.48 7.14 3.58
C ALA A 275 -19.42 6.13 3.09
N ALA A 276 -18.58 5.68 4.02
CA ALA A 276 -17.86 4.47 3.82
C ALA A 276 -18.97 3.44 3.66
N GLN A 277 -19.30 3.15 2.42
CA GLN A 277 -19.92 1.88 2.19
C GLN A 277 -18.88 0.90 2.73
N ASN A 278 -19.04 0.47 3.99
CA ASN A 278 -18.48 -0.76 4.53
C ASN A 278 -18.99 -1.96 3.71
N THR A 279 -19.84 -1.71 2.74
CA THR A 279 -20.13 -2.53 1.61
C THR A 279 -18.86 -2.58 0.75
N THR A 280 -18.18 -3.72 0.75
CA THR A 280 -17.40 -4.18 -0.39
C THR A 280 -18.00 -3.57 -1.64
N ASN A 281 -17.20 -2.88 -2.44
CA ASN A 281 -17.67 -2.28 -3.69
C ASN A 281 -18.62 -3.26 -4.36
N ALA A 282 -19.86 -2.84 -4.60
CA ALA A 282 -20.87 -3.69 -5.23
C ALA A 282 -20.43 -4.25 -6.60
N ASN A 283 -19.34 -3.67 -7.14
CA ASN A 283 -18.72 -4.06 -8.41
C ASN A 283 -17.54 -5.03 -8.24
N VAL A 284 -17.25 -5.52 -7.00
CA VAL A 284 -16.20 -6.52 -6.79
C VAL A 284 -16.83 -7.89 -6.58
N GLU A 285 -16.63 -8.77 -7.54
CA GLU A 285 -16.98 -10.18 -7.42
C GLU A 285 -15.93 -10.86 -6.54
N GLN A 286 -16.37 -11.50 -5.43
CA GLN A 286 -15.48 -12.05 -4.43
C GLN A 286 -15.59 -13.57 -4.39
N HIS A 287 -14.43 -14.24 -4.45
CA HIS A 287 -14.30 -15.69 -4.38
C HIS A 287 -13.34 -16.09 -3.28
N VAL A 288 -13.70 -17.10 -2.50
CA VAL A 288 -12.81 -17.71 -1.52
C VAL A 288 -12.66 -19.18 -1.85
N ILE A 289 -11.43 -19.59 -2.13
CA ILE A 289 -11.12 -20.96 -2.53
C ILE A 289 -10.40 -21.64 -1.38
N ALA A 290 -11.00 -22.72 -0.86
CA ALA A 290 -10.39 -23.56 0.14
C ALA A 290 -9.30 -24.44 -0.50
N VAL A 291 -8.09 -24.44 0.06
CA VAL A 291 -6.93 -25.13 -0.51
C VAL A 291 -5.91 -25.46 0.57
N ASP A 292 -5.18 -26.56 0.44
CA ASP A 292 -4.05 -26.87 1.33
C ASP A 292 -2.89 -25.88 1.12
N THR A 293 -2.20 -25.48 2.17
CA THR A 293 -1.09 -24.50 2.12
C THR A 293 -0.03 -24.86 1.06
N PHE A 294 0.31 -26.15 0.94
CA PHE A 294 1.33 -26.61 -0.04
C PHE A 294 0.82 -26.56 -1.49
N GLN A 295 -0.48 -26.51 -1.73
CA GLN A 295 -1.09 -26.42 -3.06
C GLN A 295 -1.36 -24.98 -3.51
N LYS A 296 -1.40 -23.99 -2.59
CA LYS A 296 -1.68 -22.57 -2.91
C LYS A 296 -0.86 -22.06 -4.11
N ARG A 297 0.43 -22.41 -4.14
CA ARG A 297 1.34 -21.98 -5.22
C ARG A 297 0.89 -22.50 -6.58
N ARG A 298 0.63 -23.82 -6.67
CA ARG A 298 0.20 -24.46 -7.92
C ARG A 298 -1.17 -23.94 -8.37
N LEU A 299 -2.05 -23.67 -7.42
CA LEU A 299 -3.36 -23.09 -7.71
C LEU A 299 -3.22 -21.65 -8.22
N LEU A 300 -2.37 -20.82 -7.60
CA LEU A 300 -2.10 -19.47 -8.06
C LEU A 300 -1.58 -19.44 -9.51
N GLU A 301 -0.60 -20.28 -9.83
CA GLU A 301 -0.06 -20.41 -11.19
C GLU A 301 -1.18 -20.74 -12.19
N ARG A 302 -2.05 -21.71 -11.85
CA ARG A 302 -3.16 -22.14 -12.68
C ARG A 302 -4.19 -21.04 -12.88
N LEU A 303 -4.60 -20.33 -11.81
CA LEU A 303 -5.53 -19.21 -11.87
C LEU A 303 -5.04 -18.11 -12.82
N ILE A 304 -3.75 -17.71 -12.70
CA ILE A 304 -3.16 -16.67 -13.55
C ILE A 304 -3.19 -17.07 -15.03
N VAL A 305 -2.95 -18.35 -15.33
CA VAL A 305 -2.90 -18.85 -16.72
C VAL A 305 -4.31 -19.07 -17.28
N ASP A 306 -5.16 -19.79 -16.54
CA ASP A 306 -6.49 -20.24 -17.03
C ASP A 306 -7.46 -19.05 -17.19
N LEU A 307 -7.34 -18.03 -16.34
CA LEU A 307 -8.15 -16.80 -16.41
C LEU A 307 -7.48 -15.67 -17.22
N ASP A 308 -6.36 -15.97 -17.90
CA ASP A 308 -5.57 -15.01 -18.70
C ASP A 308 -5.37 -13.65 -17.98
N MET A 309 -4.98 -13.71 -16.70
CA MET A 309 -4.79 -12.50 -15.90
C MET A 309 -3.58 -11.72 -16.41
N ASN A 310 -3.80 -10.64 -17.13
CA ASN A 310 -2.72 -9.81 -17.71
C ASN A 310 -2.22 -8.73 -16.78
N GLN A 311 -2.99 -8.34 -15.77
CA GLN A 311 -2.59 -7.39 -14.73
C GLN A 311 -3.26 -7.78 -13.40
N VAL A 312 -2.46 -8.26 -12.45
CA VAL A 312 -2.95 -8.76 -11.16
C VAL A 312 -1.99 -8.41 -10.04
N ILE A 313 -2.54 -7.99 -8.89
CA ILE A 313 -1.79 -7.86 -7.65
C ILE A 313 -2.03 -9.10 -6.77
N VAL A 314 -0.95 -9.66 -6.23
CA VAL A 314 -0.96 -10.82 -5.33
C VAL A 314 -0.48 -10.41 -3.96
N PHE A 315 -1.33 -10.56 -2.95
CA PHE A 315 -1.01 -10.18 -1.58
C PHE A 315 -0.50 -11.35 -0.76
N CYS A 316 0.65 -11.17 -0.10
CA CYS A 316 1.25 -12.08 0.86
C CYS A 316 1.50 -11.39 2.21
N LYS A 317 1.49 -12.18 3.32
CA LYS A 317 1.73 -11.66 4.67
C LYS A 317 3.16 -11.19 4.91
N THR A 318 4.13 -11.94 4.39
CA THR A 318 5.55 -11.74 4.71
C THR A 318 6.38 -11.40 3.48
N LYS A 319 7.50 -10.68 3.70
CA LYS A 319 8.49 -10.39 2.66
C LYS A 319 9.06 -11.67 2.04
N GLN A 320 9.25 -12.70 2.86
CA GLN A 320 9.75 -14.00 2.42
C GLN A 320 8.75 -14.71 1.51
N SER A 321 7.44 -14.71 1.86
CA SER A 321 6.38 -15.24 1.00
C SER A 321 6.33 -14.50 -0.33
N VAL A 322 6.44 -13.16 -0.32
CA VAL A 322 6.47 -12.34 -1.54
C VAL A 322 7.62 -12.75 -2.46
N ASP A 323 8.84 -12.83 -1.92
CA ASP A 323 10.02 -13.23 -2.72
C ASP A 323 9.91 -14.68 -3.23
N GLN A 324 9.35 -15.59 -2.42
CA GLN A 324 9.18 -16.99 -2.81
C GLN A 324 8.14 -17.13 -3.93
N VAL A 325 6.96 -16.53 -3.78
CA VAL A 325 5.89 -16.55 -4.79
C VAL A 325 6.40 -15.92 -6.09
N THR A 326 7.11 -14.79 -6.01
CA THR A 326 7.67 -14.13 -7.18
C THR A 326 8.64 -15.05 -7.94
N ARG A 327 9.60 -15.68 -7.24
CA ARG A 327 10.55 -16.62 -7.86
C ARG A 327 9.85 -17.82 -8.50
N ASP A 328 8.80 -18.34 -7.86
CA ASP A 328 8.09 -19.50 -8.36
C ASP A 328 7.29 -19.15 -9.64
N LEU A 329 6.66 -17.98 -9.69
CA LEU A 329 6.00 -17.47 -10.90
C LEU A 329 7.00 -17.24 -12.05
N GLN A 330 8.15 -16.61 -11.76
CA GLN A 330 9.21 -16.39 -12.75
C GLN A 330 9.77 -17.69 -13.33
N ARG A 331 9.91 -18.75 -12.51
CA ARG A 331 10.31 -20.08 -13.00
C ARG A 331 9.32 -20.71 -13.97
N ARG A 332 8.09 -20.23 -13.97
CA ARG A 332 7.01 -20.62 -14.89
C ARG A 332 6.85 -19.65 -16.05
N GLU A 333 7.84 -18.79 -16.28
CA GLU A 333 7.84 -17.79 -17.34
C GLU A 333 6.68 -16.76 -17.21
N ILE A 334 6.12 -16.61 -16.00
CA ILE A 334 5.15 -15.58 -15.70
C ILE A 334 5.90 -14.32 -15.27
N SER A 335 5.67 -13.19 -15.99
CA SER A 335 6.26 -11.89 -15.67
C SER A 335 5.76 -11.42 -14.30
N ALA A 336 6.58 -11.54 -13.26
CA ALA A 336 6.25 -11.19 -11.89
C ALA A 336 7.39 -10.42 -11.21
N GLN A 337 7.08 -9.43 -10.39
CA GLN A 337 8.04 -8.73 -9.55
C GLN A 337 7.50 -8.52 -8.14
N ALA A 338 8.47 -8.44 -7.18
CA ALA A 338 8.20 -8.30 -5.75
C ALA A 338 8.26 -6.83 -5.31
N ILE A 339 7.30 -6.41 -4.49
CA ILE A 339 7.35 -5.13 -3.81
C ILE A 339 7.15 -5.31 -2.30
N HIS A 340 8.18 -4.99 -1.51
CA HIS A 340 8.17 -5.04 -0.04
C HIS A 340 9.26 -4.13 0.54
N GLY A 341 9.28 -3.96 1.87
CA GLY A 341 10.13 -2.98 2.55
C GLY A 341 11.65 -3.13 2.35
N ASP A 342 12.13 -4.34 1.98
CA ASP A 342 13.57 -4.59 1.79
C ASP A 342 14.04 -4.28 0.36
N LYS A 343 13.13 -4.00 -0.57
CA LYS A 343 13.50 -3.52 -1.92
C LYS A 343 13.95 -2.06 -1.86
N SER A 344 14.96 -1.70 -2.66
CA SER A 344 15.38 -0.32 -2.77
C SER A 344 14.24 0.57 -3.28
N GLN A 345 14.24 1.85 -2.93
CA GLN A 345 13.19 2.78 -3.40
C GLN A 345 13.17 2.87 -4.93
N GLN A 346 14.33 2.88 -5.55
CA GLN A 346 14.44 2.89 -7.00
C GLN A 346 13.78 1.65 -7.62
N THR A 347 14.11 0.45 -7.14
CA THR A 347 13.49 -0.81 -7.63
C THR A 347 11.97 -0.80 -7.45
N ARG A 348 11.48 -0.23 -6.35
CA ARG A 348 10.03 -0.16 -6.08
C ARG A 348 9.32 0.77 -7.09
N LEU A 349 9.90 1.94 -7.39
CA LEU A 349 9.37 2.88 -8.38
C LEU A 349 9.41 2.29 -9.79
N GLU A 350 10.52 1.65 -10.18
CA GLU A 350 10.66 0.97 -11.47
C GLU A 350 9.64 -0.17 -11.63
N THR A 351 9.47 -1.00 -10.58
CA THR A 351 8.48 -2.08 -10.57
C THR A 351 7.05 -1.54 -10.72
N LEU A 352 6.75 -0.45 -9.99
CA LEU A 352 5.43 0.17 -10.02
C LEU A 352 5.13 0.80 -11.40
N SER A 353 6.11 1.49 -12.01
CA SER A 353 5.98 2.05 -13.35
C SER A 353 5.75 0.94 -14.39
N ALA A 354 6.57 -0.11 -14.37
CA ALA A 354 6.42 -1.25 -15.26
C ALA A 354 5.04 -1.94 -15.11
N PHE A 355 4.52 -2.01 -13.88
CA PHE A 355 3.19 -2.56 -13.63
C PHE A 355 2.07 -1.64 -14.15
N LYS A 356 2.15 -0.34 -13.92
CA LYS A 356 1.17 0.65 -14.43
C LYS A 356 1.13 0.70 -15.96
N GLU A 357 2.28 0.56 -16.60
CA GLU A 357 2.42 0.55 -18.06
C GLU A 357 1.98 -0.78 -18.71
N GLY A 358 1.61 -1.79 -17.91
CA GLY A 358 1.24 -3.12 -18.41
C GLY A 358 2.42 -3.99 -18.86
N ASN A 359 3.66 -3.55 -18.63
CA ASN A 359 4.89 -4.30 -18.94
C ASN A 359 5.16 -5.42 -17.92
N LEU A 360 4.51 -5.39 -16.77
CA LEU A 360 4.58 -6.39 -15.70
C LEU A 360 3.19 -6.98 -15.47
N ARG A 361 3.08 -8.30 -15.60
CA ARG A 361 1.81 -9.04 -15.47
C ARG A 361 1.35 -9.20 -14.01
N VAL A 362 2.28 -9.56 -13.12
CA VAL A 362 1.99 -9.88 -11.72
C VAL A 362 2.84 -9.03 -10.78
N LEU A 363 2.18 -8.27 -9.92
CA LEU A 363 2.81 -7.57 -8.81
C LEU A 363 2.58 -8.35 -7.52
N VAL A 364 3.63 -8.89 -6.90
CA VAL A 364 3.53 -9.60 -5.62
C VAL A 364 3.94 -8.65 -4.49
N ALA A 365 3.06 -8.44 -3.51
CA ALA A 365 3.24 -7.38 -2.52
C ALA A 365 2.87 -7.80 -1.09
N THR A 366 3.49 -7.15 -0.10
CA THR A 366 2.98 -7.13 1.27
C THR A 366 1.96 -6.00 1.45
N ASP A 367 1.06 -6.11 2.44
CA ASP A 367 0.10 -5.04 2.76
C ASP A 367 0.77 -3.69 2.94
N VAL A 368 1.84 -3.65 3.74
CA VAL A 368 2.58 -2.42 4.02
C VAL A 368 3.14 -1.78 2.75
N ALA A 369 3.62 -2.56 1.81
CA ALA A 369 4.21 -2.04 0.58
C ALA A 369 3.16 -1.68 -0.49
N ALA A 370 2.04 -2.37 -0.52
CA ALA A 370 0.97 -2.15 -1.48
C ALA A 370 0.02 -1.00 -1.11
N ARG A 371 -0.04 -0.67 0.19
CA ARG A 371 -0.82 0.48 0.66
C ARG A 371 -0.14 1.79 0.23
N GLY A 372 -0.92 2.80 -0.09
CA GLY A 372 -0.43 4.08 -0.61
C GLY A 372 0.09 4.01 -2.04
N LEU A 373 0.07 2.81 -2.69
CA LEU A 373 0.31 2.73 -4.12
C LEU A 373 -0.93 3.21 -4.87
N ASP A 374 -0.72 4.11 -5.81
CA ASP A 374 -1.73 4.50 -6.77
C ASP A 374 -1.85 3.40 -7.83
N ILE A 375 -2.45 2.29 -7.41
CA ILE A 375 -2.86 1.18 -8.25
C ILE A 375 -4.35 1.01 -8.01
N ALA A 376 -5.13 1.41 -8.98
CA ALA A 376 -6.58 1.31 -8.96
C ALA A 376 -7.04 0.65 -10.28
N GLU A 377 -8.29 0.24 -10.32
CA GLU A 377 -8.94 -0.31 -11.53
C GLU A 377 -8.29 -1.59 -12.06
N LEU A 378 -7.66 -2.37 -11.18
CA LEU A 378 -7.14 -3.67 -11.57
C LEU A 378 -8.30 -4.62 -11.91
N PRO A 379 -8.18 -5.44 -12.95
CA PRO A 379 -9.18 -6.46 -13.24
C PRO A 379 -9.19 -7.57 -12.17
N PHE A 380 -8.03 -7.89 -11.59
CA PHE A 380 -7.87 -8.97 -10.63
C PHE A 380 -7.06 -8.58 -9.39
N VAL A 381 -7.53 -9.07 -8.24
CA VAL A 381 -6.79 -9.06 -6.97
C VAL A 381 -6.76 -10.47 -6.41
N ILE A 382 -5.60 -10.96 -5.99
CA ILE A 382 -5.46 -12.26 -5.35
C ILE A 382 -4.91 -12.10 -3.93
N ASN A 383 -5.64 -12.59 -2.94
CA ASN A 383 -5.12 -12.81 -1.60
C ASN A 383 -4.52 -14.22 -1.54
N TYR A 384 -3.20 -14.33 -1.77
CA TYR A 384 -2.47 -15.60 -1.65
C TYR A 384 -2.45 -16.08 -0.19
N GLU A 385 -2.35 -15.15 0.74
CA GLU A 385 -2.52 -15.35 2.18
C GLU A 385 -3.55 -14.35 2.70
N MET A 386 -4.44 -14.78 3.60
CA MET A 386 -5.39 -13.88 4.25
C MET A 386 -4.64 -12.77 5.01
N PRO A 387 -5.20 -11.57 5.14
CA PRO A 387 -4.55 -10.48 5.88
C PRO A 387 -4.40 -10.82 7.37
N THR A 388 -3.64 -9.99 8.09
CA THR A 388 -3.49 -10.12 9.55
C THR A 388 -4.62 -9.42 10.31
N GLN A 389 -5.29 -8.45 9.67
CA GLN A 389 -6.45 -7.73 10.20
C GLN A 389 -7.59 -7.74 9.17
N PRO A 390 -8.85 -7.87 9.61
CA PRO A 390 -10.00 -7.92 8.69
C PRO A 390 -10.14 -6.68 7.81
N GLU A 391 -9.78 -5.50 8.32
CA GLU A 391 -9.86 -4.22 7.62
C GLU A 391 -8.93 -4.20 6.39
N ASP A 392 -7.79 -4.87 6.46
CA ASP A 392 -6.86 -4.98 5.34
C ASP A 392 -7.46 -5.73 4.15
N TYR A 393 -8.39 -6.64 4.39
CA TYR A 393 -9.12 -7.32 3.32
C TYR A 393 -9.85 -6.33 2.43
N VAL A 394 -10.59 -5.40 3.03
CA VAL A 394 -11.34 -4.36 2.30
C VAL A 394 -10.38 -3.45 1.52
N HIS A 395 -9.23 -3.10 2.10
CA HIS A 395 -8.20 -2.29 1.44
C HIS A 395 -7.54 -3.02 0.26
N ARG A 396 -7.36 -4.35 0.35
CA ARG A 396 -6.80 -5.17 -0.73
C ARG A 396 -7.76 -5.29 -1.90
N ILE A 397 -8.99 -5.72 -1.65
CA ILE A 397 -9.99 -5.88 -2.71
C ILE A 397 -10.41 -4.54 -3.32
N GLY A 398 -10.31 -3.45 -2.56
CA GLY A 398 -10.52 -2.09 -3.06
C GLY A 398 -9.47 -1.62 -4.09
N ARG A 399 -8.53 -2.45 -4.54
CA ARG A 399 -7.68 -2.19 -5.71
C ARG A 399 -8.37 -2.53 -7.04
N THR A 400 -9.52 -3.19 -6.97
CA THR A 400 -10.37 -3.52 -8.12
C THR A 400 -11.79 -2.95 -7.93
N GLY A 401 -12.64 -3.02 -8.94
CA GLY A 401 -14.04 -2.61 -8.88
C GLY A 401 -14.25 -1.09 -8.69
N ARG A 402 -13.37 -0.25 -9.20
CA ARG A 402 -13.45 1.22 -9.08
C ARG A 402 -13.93 1.89 -10.37
N ALA A 403 -14.35 3.15 -10.26
CA ALA A 403 -14.81 3.99 -11.38
C ALA A 403 -15.94 3.35 -12.23
N GLY A 404 -16.72 2.44 -11.64
CA GLY A 404 -17.81 1.75 -12.34
C GLY A 404 -17.36 0.52 -13.16
N ALA A 405 -16.07 0.16 -13.12
CA ALA A 405 -15.58 -1.09 -13.71
C ALA A 405 -15.82 -2.26 -12.75
N ASP A 406 -16.17 -3.41 -13.32
CA ASP A 406 -16.29 -4.67 -12.58
C ASP A 406 -14.89 -5.23 -12.28
N GLY A 407 -14.71 -5.85 -11.13
CA GLY A 407 -13.44 -6.43 -10.71
C GLY A 407 -13.61 -7.75 -9.98
N VAL A 408 -12.57 -8.59 -9.99
CA VAL A 408 -12.59 -9.90 -9.36
C VAL A 408 -11.53 -9.99 -8.27
N ALA A 409 -11.95 -10.39 -7.07
CA ALA A 409 -11.06 -10.65 -5.93
C ALA A 409 -11.12 -12.13 -5.55
N ILE A 410 -9.97 -12.82 -5.61
CA ILE A 410 -9.85 -14.24 -5.29
C ILE A 410 -8.97 -14.41 -4.05
N SER A 411 -9.46 -15.15 -3.06
CA SER A 411 -8.73 -15.43 -1.83
C SER A 411 -8.46 -16.92 -1.69
N LEU A 412 -7.20 -17.30 -1.46
CA LEU A 412 -6.79 -18.67 -1.24
C LEU A 412 -6.71 -18.92 0.27
N MET A 413 -7.68 -19.66 0.80
CA MET A 413 -7.81 -19.90 2.24
C MET A 413 -7.32 -21.29 2.61
N ASP A 414 -6.40 -21.37 3.56
CA ASP A 414 -6.01 -22.64 4.19
C ASP A 414 -6.65 -22.84 5.57
N GLU A 415 -6.40 -24.00 6.18
CA GLU A 415 -6.95 -24.39 7.47
C GLU A 415 -6.70 -23.35 8.58
N THR A 416 -5.52 -22.76 8.61
CA THR A 416 -5.11 -21.80 9.65
C THR A 416 -5.76 -20.44 9.51
N GLU A 417 -6.33 -20.14 8.35
CA GLU A 417 -6.89 -18.84 8.00
C GLU A 417 -8.41 -18.74 8.15
N GLN A 418 -9.09 -19.84 8.53
CA GLN A 418 -10.54 -19.87 8.69
C GLN A 418 -11.06 -18.82 9.69
N LYS A 419 -10.41 -18.67 10.85
CA LYS A 419 -10.81 -17.68 11.86
C LYS A 419 -10.74 -16.25 11.33
N MET A 420 -9.72 -15.95 10.52
CA MET A 420 -9.59 -14.64 9.89
C MET A 420 -10.69 -14.41 8.87
N PHE A 421 -11.04 -15.44 8.10
CA PHE A 421 -12.13 -15.35 7.13
C PHE A 421 -13.49 -15.12 7.82
N GLU A 422 -13.78 -15.78 8.95
CA GLU A 422 -15.00 -15.51 9.71
C GLU A 422 -15.03 -14.04 10.21
N ALA A 423 -13.92 -13.51 10.72
CA ALA A 423 -13.83 -12.10 11.11
C ALA A 423 -14.04 -11.14 9.91
N ILE A 424 -13.57 -11.49 8.73
CA ILE A 424 -13.81 -10.73 7.50
C ILE A 424 -15.30 -10.75 7.11
N LYS A 425 -15.97 -11.90 7.21
CA LYS A 425 -17.42 -11.99 6.94
C LYS A 425 -18.22 -11.13 7.91
N GLU A 426 -17.87 -11.16 9.19
CA GLU A 426 -18.50 -10.33 10.23
C GLU A 426 -18.32 -8.83 9.93
N LEU A 427 -17.09 -8.41 9.62
CA LEU A 427 -16.79 -7.01 9.30
C LEU A 427 -17.51 -6.52 8.04
N THR A 428 -17.53 -7.34 6.99
CA THR A 428 -18.08 -6.94 5.68
C THR A 428 -19.59 -7.13 5.58
N GLY A 429 -20.19 -7.91 6.49
CA GLY A 429 -21.59 -8.30 6.42
C GLY A 429 -21.94 -9.17 5.20
N ASN A 430 -20.94 -9.65 4.45
CA ASN A 430 -21.12 -10.42 3.24
C ASN A 430 -20.97 -11.92 3.49
N ASN A 431 -21.93 -12.68 3.01
CA ASN A 431 -21.80 -14.13 2.99
C ASN A 431 -21.07 -14.55 1.70
N ILE A 432 -19.73 -14.57 1.75
CA ILE A 432 -18.89 -14.99 0.61
C ILE A 432 -18.84 -16.52 0.63
N PRO A 433 -19.28 -17.20 -0.44
CA PRO A 433 -19.24 -18.65 -0.49
C PRO A 433 -17.79 -19.16 -0.57
N ILE A 434 -17.55 -20.28 0.13
CA ILE A 434 -16.27 -20.99 -0.01
C ILE A 434 -16.40 -22.00 -1.16
N GLU A 435 -15.48 -21.91 -2.10
CA GLU A 435 -15.44 -22.72 -3.30
C GLU A 435 -14.37 -23.81 -3.20
N ARG A 436 -14.60 -24.91 -3.93
CA ARG A 436 -13.63 -25.99 -4.11
C ARG A 436 -13.29 -26.11 -5.59
N ILE A 437 -12.03 -26.34 -5.87
CA ILE A 437 -11.56 -26.53 -7.24
C ILE A 437 -11.09 -27.97 -7.41
N GLU A 438 -11.55 -28.63 -8.45
CA GLU A 438 -11.20 -30.00 -8.79
C GLU A 438 -9.66 -30.16 -8.91
N GLY A 439 -9.11 -31.12 -8.17
CA GLY A 439 -7.67 -31.40 -8.07
C GLY A 439 -6.91 -30.52 -7.08
N PHE A 440 -7.62 -29.67 -6.32
CA PHE A 440 -7.09 -28.84 -5.24
C PHE A 440 -7.92 -28.93 -3.95
N GLU A 441 -8.73 -29.98 -3.82
CA GLU A 441 -9.58 -30.19 -2.65
C GLU A 441 -8.73 -30.27 -1.38
N PRO A 442 -9.02 -29.45 -0.36
CA PRO A 442 -8.24 -29.42 0.86
C PRO A 442 -8.55 -30.63 1.75
N ARG A 443 -7.52 -31.27 2.26
CA ARG A 443 -7.64 -32.46 3.14
C ARG A 443 -8.29 -32.19 4.46
N TRP A 444 -8.21 -30.94 4.95
CA TRP A 444 -8.77 -30.52 6.24
C TRP A 444 -10.28 -30.26 6.19
N TRP A 445 -10.84 -30.07 5.02
CA TRP A 445 -12.26 -29.73 4.88
C TRP A 445 -13.19 -30.87 5.22
N ASP A 446 -12.83 -32.08 4.87
CA ASP A 446 -13.67 -33.27 5.08
C ASP A 446 -13.62 -33.78 6.52
N ASN A 447 -12.74 -33.23 7.36
CA ASN A 447 -12.62 -33.58 8.78
C ASN A 447 -13.56 -32.76 9.71
N GLY A 448 -14.35 -31.82 9.19
CA GLY A 448 -15.27 -30.96 9.94
C GLY A 448 -16.71 -31.46 10.04
N GLY A 449 -17.08 -32.57 9.39
CA GLY A 449 -18.31 -33.32 9.65
C GLY A 449 -18.08 -34.25 10.82
N THR A 450 -18.88 -34.13 11.84
CA THR A 450 -19.02 -35.08 12.97
C THR A 450 -19.38 -36.47 12.45
N GLU A 451 -18.42 -37.19 11.90
CA GLU A 451 -18.42 -38.63 11.87
C GLU A 451 -17.27 -39.10 12.74
N GLU A 452 -17.61 -39.66 13.90
CA GLU A 452 -16.71 -40.41 14.74
C GLU A 452 -15.91 -41.37 13.88
N ARG A 453 -14.60 -41.13 13.79
CA ARG A 453 -13.69 -42.10 13.19
C ARG A 453 -13.86 -43.41 13.96
N PRO A 454 -14.19 -44.55 13.31
CA PRO A 454 -14.07 -45.82 13.97
C PRO A 454 -12.63 -45.96 14.43
N SER A 455 -12.46 -46.17 15.72
CA SER A 455 -11.14 -46.41 16.31
C SER A 455 -10.55 -47.66 15.65
N GLU A 456 -9.60 -47.50 14.77
CA GLU A 456 -8.71 -48.55 14.30
C GLU A 456 -7.76 -49.00 15.44
N ASN A 457 -8.36 -49.49 16.54
CA ASN A 457 -7.69 -50.30 17.54
C ASN A 457 -8.11 -51.75 17.35
N GLY A 458 -7.66 -52.35 16.26
CA GLY A 458 -7.90 -53.74 15.95
C GLY A 458 -6.72 -54.35 15.17
N ARG A 459 -5.48 -54.16 15.63
CA ARG A 459 -4.40 -55.10 15.24
C ARG A 459 -4.42 -56.25 16.22
N PRO A 460 -4.66 -57.49 15.76
CA PRO A 460 -4.58 -58.66 16.64
C PRO A 460 -3.10 -58.88 17.05
N ARG A 461 -2.88 -58.83 18.36
CA ARG A 461 -1.60 -59.31 18.94
C ARG A 461 -1.50 -60.83 18.70
N ARG A 462 -0.58 -61.22 17.83
CA ARG A 462 -0.24 -62.60 17.54
C ARG A 462 0.65 -63.14 18.66
N GLY A 463 0.17 -64.18 19.34
CA GLY A 463 1.00 -65.26 19.84
C GLY A 463 1.53 -65.14 21.25
N GLU A 464 0.69 -65.57 22.20
CA GLU A 464 1.16 -66.25 23.40
C GLU A 464 2.15 -67.39 23.05
N ARG A 465 3.29 -67.36 23.67
CA ARG A 465 4.05 -68.60 23.86
C ARG A 465 4.53 -68.63 25.31
N ALA A 466 4.03 -69.63 25.97
CA ALA A 466 4.16 -70.00 27.36
C ALA A 466 5.58 -70.24 27.83
N GLU A 467 5.74 -69.99 29.14
CA GLU A 467 6.38 -70.74 30.21
C GLU A 467 7.88 -71.15 30.09
N ARG A 468 8.62 -70.74 31.02
CA ARG A 468 9.17 -71.51 32.14
C ARG A 468 10.47 -70.88 32.68
N GLY A 469 10.46 -70.78 34.00
CA GLY A 469 11.59 -71.21 34.76
C GLY A 469 12.34 -70.17 35.60
N ALA A 470 11.91 -70.12 36.86
CA ALA A 470 12.76 -70.27 38.05
C ALA A 470 13.71 -69.15 38.50
N SER A 471 13.31 -68.58 39.63
CA SER A 471 14.05 -68.48 40.91
C SER A 471 15.39 -67.69 40.90
N SER A 472 15.50 -66.68 41.72
CA SER A 472 15.85 -66.67 43.12
C SER A 472 16.52 -65.34 43.53
N ARG A 473 16.05 -64.84 44.65
CA ARG A 473 16.81 -64.27 45.77
C ARG A 473 17.75 -63.08 45.60
N GLY A 474 17.43 -62.13 46.48
CA GLY A 474 18.40 -61.29 47.14
C GLY A 474 17.87 -59.85 47.32
N GLU A 475 17.01 -59.63 48.27
CA GLU A 475 17.14 -58.99 49.58
C GLU A 475 18.32 -57.99 49.69
N ARG A 476 17.93 -56.80 50.02
CA ARG A 476 18.23 -55.99 51.21
C ARG A 476 18.67 -54.56 51.00
N ARG A 477 17.84 -53.77 51.63
CA ARG A 477 18.12 -52.71 52.62
C ARG A 477 18.57 -51.36 52.10
N THR A 478 17.76 -50.38 52.27
CA THR A 478 17.33 -49.51 53.41
C THR A 478 18.18 -48.26 53.55
N ARG A 479 17.43 -47.21 53.79
CA ARG A 479 17.73 -45.99 54.56
C ARG A 479 18.53 -44.91 53.78
N GLY A 480 18.21 -43.69 53.86
CA GLY A 480 17.33 -42.86 54.67
C GLY A 480 17.69 -41.45 54.42
N ASP A 481 16.69 -40.69 54.66
CA ASP A 481 16.66 -39.40 55.36
C ASP A 481 17.34 -38.17 54.72
N SER A 482 16.49 -37.28 54.32
CA SER A 482 16.05 -36.09 55.05
C SER A 482 16.89 -34.82 54.90
N ARG A 483 16.14 -33.78 54.58
CA ARG A 483 16.14 -32.44 55.17
C ARG A 483 16.97 -31.35 54.50
N ALA A 484 16.21 -30.42 53.97
CA ALA A 484 15.87 -29.10 54.51
C ALA A 484 16.77 -27.92 54.04
N GLU A 485 16.08 -27.02 53.38
CA GLU A 485 15.97 -25.59 53.71
C GLU A 485 17.24 -24.72 53.73
N GLN A 486 17.29 -23.68 52.97
CA GLN A 486 17.16 -22.27 53.32
C GLN A 486 17.91 -21.36 52.33
N GLU A 487 17.15 -20.46 51.78
CA GLU A 487 17.27 -19.00 51.68
C GLU A 487 18.65 -18.39 51.85
N SER A 488 19.04 -17.53 50.93
CA SER A 488 19.13 -16.07 51.17
C SER A 488 19.96 -15.31 50.09
N HIS A 489 19.35 -14.26 49.57
CA HIS A 489 19.98 -13.04 49.03
C HIS A 489 20.71 -12.28 50.15
N PRO A 490 21.39 -11.12 49.91
CA PRO A 490 22.05 -10.46 48.77
C PRO A 490 23.44 -9.88 49.07
N LYS A 491 24.10 -9.21 48.13
CA LYS A 491 24.79 -7.92 48.25
C LYS A 491 25.94 -7.69 47.25
N ASP A 492 25.78 -6.65 46.45
CA ASP A 492 26.87 -5.78 45.97
C ASP A 492 27.57 -5.09 47.17
N PRO A 493 28.71 -4.38 47.03
CA PRO A 493 29.35 -3.72 45.89
C PRO A 493 30.90 -3.74 45.92
N GLY A 494 31.57 -3.09 44.94
CA GLY A 494 32.92 -2.58 45.23
C GLY A 494 33.84 -2.41 44.01
N GLU A 495 34.12 -1.17 43.73
CA GLU A 495 35.16 -0.56 42.93
C GLU A 495 36.57 -1.19 43.06
N SER A 496 37.36 -1.14 41.96
CA SER A 496 38.66 -0.44 41.94
C SER A 496 39.40 -0.68 40.63
N CYS A 497 39.69 0.32 39.93
CA CYS A 497 40.94 0.95 39.54
C CYS A 497 42.17 0.04 39.35
N GLY A 498 42.79 0.10 38.18
CA GLY A 498 44.12 -0.46 37.91
C GLY A 498 44.63 -0.19 36.50
N LYS A 499 45.40 0.89 36.35
CA LYS A 499 46.25 1.23 35.20
C LYS A 499 47.34 0.16 34.97
N ILE A 500 47.90 0.09 33.74
CA ILE A 500 49.32 0.20 33.37
C ILE A 500 49.56 -0.50 32.01
N ALA A 501 49.99 0.30 31.04
CA ALA A 501 51.19 0.28 30.18
C ALA A 501 51.49 -1.04 29.43
N GLY A 502 51.74 -1.10 28.15
CA GLY A 502 52.64 -0.36 27.32
C GLY A 502 53.48 -1.31 26.50
N ARG A 503 53.88 -0.93 25.28
CA ARG A 503 54.90 -1.43 24.33
C ARG A 503 54.30 -1.98 23.01
N SER A 504 54.42 -1.24 21.93
CA SER A 504 55.51 -0.90 21.00
C SER A 504 56.12 -2.10 20.28
N HIS A 505 56.01 -2.10 18.97
CA HIS A 505 57.05 -2.28 17.93
C HIS A 505 56.37 -2.29 16.55
N ARG A 506 56.61 -1.26 15.76
CA ARG A 506 57.66 -1.02 14.74
C ARG A 506 57.54 -1.89 13.48
N ASN A 507 57.18 -1.15 12.41
CA ASN A 507 57.97 -0.96 11.16
C ASN A 507 57.65 -1.87 9.97
N ARG A 508 57.26 -1.29 8.83
CA ARG A 508 58.07 -0.86 7.66
C ARG A 508 57.14 -0.53 6.48
N ARG A 509 57.30 0.70 5.95
CA ARG A 509 57.76 1.12 4.62
C ARG A 509 57.08 0.38 3.44
N GLY A 510 56.66 1.02 2.47
CA GLY A 510 56.79 2.27 1.67
C GLY A 510 55.91 2.06 0.44
N GLU A 511 55.46 2.94 -0.26
CA GLU A 511 56.10 3.75 -1.27
C GLU A 511 55.05 4.68 -1.95
N ARG A 512 55.53 5.80 -2.33
CA ARG A 512 54.84 6.88 -3.05
C ARG A 512 54.58 6.52 -4.51
N ALA A 513 53.44 6.98 -5.05
CA ALA A 513 53.43 7.48 -6.44
C ALA A 513 52.52 8.71 -6.56
N LYS A 514 53.15 9.78 -6.94
CA LYS A 514 52.55 11.05 -7.43
C LYS A 514 52.08 10.86 -8.85
N CYS A 515 50.96 11.49 -9.23
CA CYS A 515 50.74 12.12 -10.56
C CYS A 515 49.54 13.04 -10.38
N ALA A 516 49.67 14.31 -10.36
CA ALA A 516 49.89 15.31 -11.40
C ALA A 516 48.56 15.76 -12.03
N LEU A 517 48.26 17.03 -11.76
CA LEU A 517 47.27 17.91 -12.38
C LEU A 517 47.34 17.88 -13.93
N VAL A 518 46.16 17.91 -14.56
CA VAL A 518 45.98 18.61 -15.85
C VAL A 518 44.61 19.25 -15.86
N GLN A 519 44.60 20.57 -15.88
CA GLN A 519 43.47 21.37 -16.38
C GLN A 519 43.58 21.47 -17.93
N PRO A 520 42.50 21.69 -18.64
CA PRO A 520 42.56 22.63 -19.75
C PRO A 520 41.54 23.76 -19.63
N ASN A 521 42.06 24.98 -19.80
CA ASN A 521 41.42 26.18 -20.27
C ASN A 521 41.00 26.04 -21.73
N PHE A 522 39.84 26.60 -22.08
CA PHE A 522 39.48 27.26 -23.38
C PHE A 522 38.22 28.06 -23.07
N GLY A 523 38.08 29.36 -23.21
CA GLY A 523 38.52 30.27 -24.29
C GLY A 523 37.37 30.53 -25.26
N VAL A 524 36.59 31.55 -24.94
CA VAL A 524 35.90 32.57 -25.77
C VAL A 524 35.75 32.27 -27.29
N LYS A 525 34.52 32.18 -27.74
CA LYS A 525 33.87 33.08 -28.73
C LYS A 525 32.37 33.01 -28.61
#